data_6341f88da635fe5c0405a139aa5f88ec
#
_entry.id   6341f88da635fe5c0405a139aa5f88ec
#
_cell.length_a   1.000
_cell.length_b   1.000
_cell.length_c   1.000
_cell.angle_alpha   90.00
_cell.angle_beta   90.00
_cell.angle_gamma   90.00
#
_symmetry.space_group_name_H-M   'P 1'
#
loop_
_entity.id
_entity.type
_entity.pdbx_description
1 polymer ?
#
loop_
_entity_poly.entity_id
_entity_poly.type
_entity_poly.pdbx_seq_one_letter_code
_entity_poly.pdbx_strand_id
1 'polypeptide(L)'
;MNTETINTQLYEKMFAEQERYRDWLLHQPPEEILNHTYEYTSREDILMTLEDNDLSFEQAWALLSSPAPLADVFKEFENRETDYMDVVRESMASRANAIIDRHQSPLYRHDAAYAVAHNEMEHYTASLRISAACKNMIEDAIAAAYQDNSLKDVREASKAVIDTFGFDRTMFVLANTIRIKNYDGRISPENKTWAQTIPICEDQLNILVDRCNPGLLDLFTNQVRKDFAAEQQRSQQKVSVREKLHGTPARAAERSASSKRDRDAR
;
A
#
# COMPACT_ATOMS: atom_id res chain seq x y z
N MET A 1 6.31 -0.93 -13.87
CA MET A 1 5.08 -1.60 -14.29
C MET A 1 4.02 -0.52 -14.34
N ASN A 2 3.36 -0.33 -15.45
CA ASN A 2 2.23 0.59 -15.51
C ASN A 2 0.96 -0.15 -15.08
N THR A 3 -0.14 0.58 -14.91
CA THR A 3 -1.43 0.01 -14.48
C THR A 3 -1.91 -1.07 -15.45
N GLU A 4 -1.73 -0.88 -16.75
CA GLU A 4 -2.08 -1.84 -17.78
C GLU A 4 -1.32 -3.17 -17.63
N THR A 5 0.00 -3.11 -17.44
CA THR A 5 0.83 -4.32 -17.28
C THR A 5 0.43 -5.14 -16.04
N ILE A 6 0.11 -4.49 -14.92
CA ILE A 6 -0.26 -5.22 -13.70
C ILE A 6 -1.66 -5.82 -13.80
N ASN A 7 -2.60 -5.14 -14.46
CA ASN A 7 -3.92 -5.69 -14.77
C ASN A 7 -3.81 -6.91 -15.70
N THR A 8 -2.95 -6.84 -16.72
CA THR A 8 -2.66 -8.00 -17.60
C THR A 8 -2.12 -9.19 -16.80
N GLN A 9 -1.16 -8.97 -15.89
CA GLN A 9 -0.61 -10.04 -15.05
C GLN A 9 -1.66 -10.62 -14.09
N LEU A 10 -2.53 -9.78 -13.53
CA LEU A 10 -3.63 -10.22 -12.68
C LEU A 10 -4.60 -11.09 -13.48
N TYR A 11 -4.99 -10.63 -14.67
CA TYR A 11 -5.87 -11.38 -15.56
C TYR A 11 -5.27 -12.75 -15.92
N GLU A 12 -4.01 -12.79 -16.36
CA GLU A 12 -3.33 -14.06 -16.69
C GLU A 12 -3.29 -15.03 -15.51
N LYS A 13 -3.06 -14.53 -14.30
CA LYS A 13 -3.06 -15.33 -13.09
C LYS A 13 -4.45 -15.88 -12.75
N MET A 14 -5.48 -15.03 -12.80
CA MET A 14 -6.87 -15.42 -12.55
C MET A 14 -7.38 -16.38 -13.63
N PHE A 15 -7.03 -16.15 -14.89
CA PHE A 15 -7.36 -17.04 -16.00
C PHE A 15 -6.72 -18.43 -15.81
N ALA A 16 -5.44 -18.48 -15.45
CA ALA A 16 -4.77 -19.76 -15.15
C ALA A 16 -5.39 -20.48 -13.94
N GLU A 17 -5.95 -19.76 -12.97
CA GLU A 17 -6.71 -20.32 -11.86
C GLU A 17 -8.03 -20.91 -12.33
N GLN A 18 -8.75 -20.23 -13.21
CA GLN A 18 -9.99 -20.73 -13.83
C GLN A 18 -9.76 -21.98 -14.67
N GLU A 19 -8.73 -22.03 -15.48
CA GLU A 19 -8.40 -23.21 -16.27
C GLU A 19 -8.11 -24.44 -15.38
N ARG A 20 -7.38 -24.25 -14.27
CA ARG A 20 -7.18 -25.34 -13.30
C ARG A 20 -8.48 -25.80 -12.65
N TYR A 21 -9.38 -24.87 -12.34
CA TYR A 21 -10.68 -25.21 -11.79
C TYR A 21 -11.57 -25.96 -12.80
N ARG A 22 -11.57 -25.53 -14.06
CA ARG A 22 -12.23 -26.22 -15.17
C ARG A 22 -11.71 -27.63 -15.35
N ASP A 23 -10.38 -27.80 -15.39
CA ASP A 23 -9.78 -29.12 -15.53
C ASP A 23 -10.16 -30.03 -14.37
N TRP A 24 -10.21 -29.50 -13.15
CA TRP A 24 -10.69 -30.25 -11.99
C TRP A 24 -12.14 -30.66 -12.14
N LEU A 25 -13.05 -29.75 -12.57
CA LEU A 25 -14.47 -30.03 -12.81
C LEU A 25 -14.67 -31.14 -13.83
N LEU A 26 -13.93 -31.14 -14.92
CA LEU A 26 -14.04 -32.15 -15.97
C LEU A 26 -13.72 -33.57 -15.48
N HIS A 27 -13.08 -33.71 -14.34
CA HIS A 27 -12.78 -35.01 -13.71
C HIS A 27 -13.76 -35.38 -12.60
N GLN A 28 -14.76 -34.55 -12.32
CA GLN A 28 -15.77 -34.80 -11.30
C GLN A 28 -16.96 -35.59 -11.86
N PRO A 29 -17.71 -36.31 -11.00
CA PRO A 29 -19.00 -36.85 -11.38
C PRO A 29 -19.98 -35.77 -11.87
N PRO A 30 -20.92 -36.08 -12.77
CA PRO A 30 -21.87 -35.09 -13.30
C PRO A 30 -22.66 -34.32 -12.24
N GLU A 31 -23.01 -34.93 -11.12
CA GLU A 31 -23.69 -34.27 -10.00
C GLU A 31 -22.83 -33.22 -9.35
N GLU A 32 -21.55 -33.47 -9.17
CA GLU A 32 -20.59 -32.50 -8.62
C GLU A 32 -20.35 -31.35 -9.60
N ILE A 33 -20.32 -31.61 -10.92
CA ILE A 33 -20.22 -30.54 -11.93
C ILE A 33 -21.40 -29.58 -11.81
N LEU A 34 -22.62 -30.12 -11.65
CA LEU A 34 -23.85 -29.29 -11.50
C LEU A 34 -23.80 -28.44 -10.22
N ASN A 35 -23.31 -29.00 -9.12
CA ASN A 35 -23.16 -28.28 -7.84
C ASN A 35 -22.21 -27.09 -7.95
N HIS A 36 -21.24 -27.14 -8.85
CA HIS A 36 -20.23 -26.10 -9.06
C HIS A 36 -20.49 -25.19 -10.27
N THR A 37 -21.64 -25.37 -10.98
CA THR A 37 -21.94 -24.57 -12.18
C THR A 37 -22.03 -23.06 -11.88
N TYR A 38 -22.65 -22.70 -10.77
CA TYR A 38 -22.76 -21.29 -10.35
C TYR A 38 -21.39 -20.68 -10.08
N GLU A 39 -20.54 -21.37 -9.34
CA GLU A 39 -19.19 -20.93 -9.09
C GLU A 39 -18.41 -20.75 -10.40
N TYR A 40 -18.49 -21.74 -11.30
CA TYR A 40 -17.78 -21.69 -12.57
C TYR A 40 -18.21 -20.48 -13.41
N THR A 41 -19.50 -20.25 -13.58
CA THR A 41 -20.02 -19.12 -14.37
C THR A 41 -19.71 -17.79 -13.71
N SER A 42 -19.85 -17.67 -12.40
CA SER A 42 -19.51 -16.42 -11.68
C SER A 42 -18.03 -16.07 -11.78
N ARG A 43 -17.14 -17.07 -11.80
CA ARG A 43 -15.70 -16.86 -12.01
C ARG A 43 -15.37 -16.39 -13.43
N GLU A 44 -16.10 -16.90 -14.44
CA GLU A 44 -16.02 -16.38 -15.83
C GLU A 44 -16.45 -14.92 -15.91
N ASP A 45 -17.52 -14.54 -15.21
CA ASP A 45 -18.01 -13.15 -15.20
C ASP A 45 -17.03 -12.20 -14.48
N ILE A 46 -16.35 -12.67 -13.45
CA ILE A 46 -15.26 -11.90 -12.79
C ILE A 46 -14.13 -11.65 -13.79
N LEU A 47 -13.71 -12.64 -14.56
CA LEU A 47 -12.69 -12.49 -15.60
C LEU A 47 -13.13 -11.50 -16.68
N MET A 48 -14.38 -11.64 -17.17
CA MET A 48 -14.95 -10.73 -18.17
C MET A 48 -14.99 -9.27 -17.65
N THR A 49 -15.34 -9.10 -16.37
CA THR A 49 -15.35 -7.77 -15.74
C THR A 49 -13.96 -7.15 -15.71
N LEU A 50 -12.92 -7.95 -15.48
CA LEU A 50 -11.52 -7.48 -15.44
C LEU A 50 -10.99 -7.14 -16.86
N GLU A 51 -11.49 -7.80 -17.93
CA GLU A 51 -11.16 -7.44 -19.32
C GLU A 51 -11.68 -6.05 -19.69
N ASP A 52 -12.88 -5.70 -19.21
CA ASP A 52 -13.55 -4.45 -19.55
C ASP A 52 -13.22 -3.29 -18.60
N ASN A 53 -12.71 -3.56 -17.42
CA ASN A 53 -12.52 -2.57 -16.34
C ASN A 53 -11.19 -2.75 -15.61
N ASP A 54 -10.23 -1.89 -15.91
CA ASP A 54 -8.96 -1.84 -15.20
C ASP A 54 -9.15 -1.44 -13.72
N LEU A 55 -8.49 -2.17 -12.84
CA LEU A 55 -8.28 -1.77 -11.45
C LEU A 55 -7.15 -0.76 -11.33
N SER A 56 -7.10 0.01 -10.22
CA SER A 56 -5.92 0.81 -9.93
C SER A 56 -4.68 -0.09 -9.77
N PHE A 57 -3.49 0.50 -9.93
CA PHE A 57 -2.24 -0.24 -9.75
C PHE A 57 -2.19 -0.94 -8.37
N GLU A 58 -2.56 -0.24 -7.31
CA GLU A 58 -2.53 -0.73 -5.93
C GLU A 58 -3.53 -1.89 -5.73
N GLN A 59 -4.73 -1.78 -6.31
CA GLN A 59 -5.76 -2.82 -6.23
C GLN A 59 -5.35 -4.07 -7.00
N ALA A 60 -4.89 -3.91 -8.24
CA ALA A 60 -4.42 -5.02 -9.06
C ALA A 60 -3.21 -5.73 -8.41
N TRP A 61 -2.27 -4.96 -7.87
CA TRP A 61 -1.12 -5.49 -7.16
C TRP A 61 -1.53 -6.25 -5.88
N ALA A 62 -2.47 -5.70 -5.12
CA ALA A 62 -2.98 -6.34 -3.91
C ALA A 62 -3.62 -7.70 -4.22
N LEU A 63 -4.47 -7.78 -5.24
CA LEU A 63 -5.08 -9.04 -5.67
C LEU A 63 -4.03 -10.00 -6.24
N LEU A 64 -3.07 -9.52 -7.01
CA LEU A 64 -1.98 -10.33 -7.58
C LEU A 64 -1.12 -11.01 -6.49
N SER A 65 -1.03 -10.40 -5.30
CA SER A 65 -0.31 -10.97 -4.15
C SER A 65 -1.03 -12.15 -3.49
N SER A 66 -2.33 -12.34 -3.74
CA SER A 66 -3.07 -13.51 -3.25
C SER A 66 -2.62 -14.79 -3.99
N PRO A 67 -2.54 -15.96 -3.33
CA PRO A 67 -2.27 -17.24 -3.99
C PRO A 67 -3.40 -17.66 -4.94
N ALA A 68 -4.66 -17.24 -4.68
CA ALA A 68 -5.85 -17.60 -5.45
C ALA A 68 -6.78 -16.38 -5.58
N PRO A 69 -6.40 -15.36 -6.38
CA PRO A 69 -7.15 -14.11 -6.44
C PRO A 69 -8.57 -14.27 -6.97
N LEU A 70 -8.81 -15.16 -7.93
CA LEU A 70 -10.14 -15.40 -8.49
C LEU A 70 -11.08 -16.03 -7.46
N ALA A 71 -10.64 -17.04 -6.73
CA ALA A 71 -11.41 -17.66 -5.66
C ALA A 71 -11.69 -16.68 -4.51
N ASP A 72 -10.72 -15.82 -4.18
CA ASP A 72 -10.89 -14.79 -3.15
C ASP A 72 -11.98 -13.77 -3.52
N VAL A 73 -12.01 -13.32 -4.79
CA VAL A 73 -13.03 -12.38 -5.29
C VAL A 73 -14.39 -13.08 -5.36
N PHE A 74 -14.45 -14.33 -5.87
CA PHE A 74 -15.68 -15.10 -5.90
C PHE A 74 -16.29 -15.27 -4.51
N LYS A 75 -15.49 -15.62 -3.51
CA LYS A 75 -15.95 -15.75 -2.12
C LYS A 75 -16.52 -14.45 -1.54
N GLU A 76 -15.95 -13.31 -1.90
CA GLU A 76 -16.50 -12.00 -1.50
C GLU A 76 -17.80 -11.70 -2.23
N PHE A 77 -17.88 -12.07 -3.51
CA PHE A 77 -19.07 -11.90 -4.34
C PHE A 77 -20.25 -12.76 -3.86
N GLU A 78 -20.03 -14.03 -3.49
CA GLU A 78 -21.05 -14.98 -3.04
C GLU A 78 -21.89 -14.45 -1.85
N ASN A 79 -21.32 -13.57 -1.04
CA ASN A 79 -22.00 -12.99 0.13
C ASN A 79 -22.87 -11.77 -0.20
N ARG A 80 -23.04 -11.41 -1.48
CA ARG A 80 -23.76 -10.20 -1.90
C ARG A 80 -24.93 -10.53 -2.82
N GLU A 81 -26.11 -9.97 -2.50
CA GLU A 81 -27.30 -10.03 -3.37
C GLU A 81 -27.51 -8.66 -4.01
N THR A 82 -27.34 -8.47 -5.34
CA THR A 82 -27.86 -7.31 -6.10
C THR A 82 -27.40 -7.27 -7.56
N ASP A 83 -27.47 -6.12 -8.26
CA ASP A 83 -27.11 -5.92 -9.67
C ASP A 83 -25.73 -6.50 -10.02
N TYR A 84 -25.76 -7.61 -10.73
CA TYR A 84 -24.71 -8.60 -10.90
C TYR A 84 -23.31 -8.03 -11.23
N MET A 85 -23.21 -7.18 -12.25
CA MET A 85 -21.90 -6.67 -12.69
C MET A 85 -21.34 -5.57 -11.77
N ASP A 86 -22.20 -4.76 -11.16
CA ASP A 86 -21.76 -3.74 -10.19
C ASP A 86 -21.28 -4.39 -8.90
N VAL A 87 -21.95 -5.46 -8.46
CA VAL A 87 -21.52 -6.24 -7.29
C VAL A 87 -20.19 -6.93 -7.53
N VAL A 88 -19.95 -7.48 -8.73
CA VAL A 88 -18.64 -8.07 -9.08
C VAL A 88 -17.54 -7.03 -8.94
N ARG A 89 -17.73 -5.83 -9.53
CA ARG A 89 -16.74 -4.74 -9.45
C ARG A 89 -16.48 -4.28 -8.01
N GLU A 90 -17.56 -4.07 -7.25
CA GLU A 90 -17.47 -3.69 -5.84
C GLU A 90 -16.77 -4.76 -4.99
N SER A 91 -17.03 -6.03 -5.26
CA SER A 91 -16.36 -7.13 -4.55
C SER A 91 -14.87 -7.18 -4.83
N MET A 92 -14.47 -6.96 -6.10
CA MET A 92 -13.05 -6.84 -6.46
C MET A 92 -12.40 -5.67 -5.73
N ALA A 93 -13.02 -4.48 -5.77
CA ALA A 93 -12.51 -3.28 -5.10
C ALA A 93 -12.48 -3.47 -3.56
N SER A 94 -13.53 -4.03 -2.98
CA SER A 94 -13.63 -4.30 -1.55
C SER A 94 -12.52 -5.24 -1.09
N ARG A 95 -12.29 -6.33 -1.83
CA ARG A 95 -11.22 -7.28 -1.50
C ARG A 95 -9.83 -6.66 -1.63
N ALA A 96 -9.58 -5.89 -2.69
CA ALA A 96 -8.34 -5.16 -2.88
C ALA A 96 -8.08 -4.17 -1.73
N ASN A 97 -9.09 -3.37 -1.38
CA ASN A 97 -8.99 -2.41 -0.28
C ASN A 97 -8.73 -3.08 1.06
N ALA A 98 -9.39 -4.21 1.35
CA ALA A 98 -9.13 -4.98 2.57
C ALA A 98 -7.68 -5.51 2.67
N ILE A 99 -7.03 -5.79 1.54
CA ILE A 99 -5.61 -6.15 1.50
C ILE A 99 -4.74 -4.91 1.71
N ILE A 100 -5.07 -3.78 1.07
CA ILE A 100 -4.36 -2.50 1.24
C ILE A 100 -4.44 -2.05 2.70
N ASP A 101 -5.63 -2.06 3.33
CA ASP A 101 -5.80 -1.72 4.74
C ASP A 101 -4.94 -2.59 5.65
N ARG A 102 -4.84 -3.89 5.34
CA ARG A 102 -3.93 -4.79 6.04
C ARG A 102 -2.47 -4.40 5.85
N HIS A 103 -2.07 -3.98 4.65
CA HIS A 103 -0.72 -3.51 4.37
C HIS A 103 -0.39 -2.21 5.12
N GLN A 104 -1.38 -1.38 5.43
CA GLN A 104 -1.23 -0.16 6.22
C GLN A 104 -1.23 -0.41 7.73
N SER A 105 -1.34 -1.67 8.19
CA SER A 105 -1.21 -1.99 9.62
C SER A 105 0.07 -1.39 10.21
N PRO A 106 0.06 -0.91 11.46
CA PRO A 106 1.21 -0.29 12.08
C PRO A 106 2.47 -1.17 12.01
N LEU A 107 3.62 -0.54 11.78
CA LEU A 107 4.90 -1.23 11.84
C LEU A 107 5.17 -1.68 13.28
N TYR A 108 5.42 -2.99 13.48
CA TYR A 108 5.83 -3.52 14.77
C TYR A 108 7.28 -3.14 15.05
N ARG A 109 7.54 -2.48 16.19
CA ARG A 109 8.82 -1.80 16.44
C ARG A 109 9.67 -2.46 17.52
N HIS A 110 9.24 -3.61 18.03
CA HIS A 110 9.99 -4.40 19.02
C HIS A 110 10.59 -5.65 18.36
N ASP A 111 11.57 -6.26 19.04
CA ASP A 111 12.19 -7.49 18.60
C ASP A 111 11.32 -8.73 18.88
N ALA A 112 11.74 -9.90 18.39
CA ALA A 112 11.03 -11.15 18.57
C ALA A 112 10.98 -11.58 20.04
N ALA A 113 12.01 -11.27 20.83
CA ALA A 113 12.05 -11.61 22.26
C ALA A 113 10.98 -10.84 23.04
N TYR A 114 10.82 -9.55 22.75
CA TYR A 114 9.74 -8.75 23.29
C TYR A 114 8.36 -9.30 22.88
N ALA A 115 8.18 -9.63 21.59
CA ALA A 115 6.92 -10.18 21.08
C ALA A 115 6.54 -11.51 21.77
N VAL A 116 7.51 -12.38 22.03
CA VAL A 116 7.29 -13.62 22.80
C VAL A 116 6.87 -13.31 24.24
N ALA A 117 7.58 -12.41 24.91
CA ALA A 117 7.31 -12.06 26.30
C ALA A 117 5.92 -11.42 26.51
N HIS A 118 5.36 -10.76 25.49
CA HIS A 118 4.08 -10.06 25.54
C HIS A 118 2.93 -10.77 24.78
N ASN A 119 3.15 -11.99 24.27
CA ASN A 119 2.19 -12.73 23.44
C ASN A 119 1.78 -11.99 22.15
N GLU A 120 2.69 -11.23 21.55
CA GLU A 120 2.48 -10.41 20.34
C GLU A 120 3.11 -11.00 19.08
N MET A 121 3.50 -12.29 19.10
CA MET A 121 4.16 -12.95 17.97
C MET A 121 3.35 -12.92 16.67
N GLU A 122 2.02 -12.91 16.76
CA GLU A 122 1.16 -12.78 15.58
C GLU A 122 1.35 -11.39 14.92
N HIS A 123 1.34 -10.31 15.71
CA HIS A 123 1.58 -8.95 15.23
C HIS A 123 2.99 -8.79 14.65
N TYR A 124 4.00 -9.34 15.33
CA TYR A 124 5.38 -9.34 14.86
C TYR A 124 5.51 -10.04 13.49
N THR A 125 5.01 -11.27 13.37
CA THR A 125 5.11 -12.05 12.13
C THR A 125 4.27 -11.44 11.00
N ALA A 126 3.09 -10.89 11.31
CA ALA A 126 2.28 -10.15 10.34
C ALA A 126 3.02 -8.92 9.82
N SER A 127 3.63 -8.13 10.71
CA SER A 127 4.42 -6.96 10.33
C SER A 127 5.60 -7.33 9.43
N LEU A 128 6.31 -8.41 9.70
CA LEU A 128 7.40 -8.90 8.85
C LEU A 128 6.91 -9.30 7.45
N ARG A 129 5.78 -10.02 7.36
CA ARG A 129 5.17 -10.41 6.07
C ARG A 129 4.78 -9.18 5.24
N ILE A 130 4.18 -8.18 5.88
CA ILE A 130 3.79 -6.93 5.20
C ILE A 130 5.04 -6.15 4.77
N SER A 131 6.10 -6.13 5.58
CA SER A 131 7.37 -5.48 5.21
C SER A 131 8.06 -6.20 4.04
N ALA A 132 7.95 -7.54 3.95
CA ALA A 132 8.41 -8.31 2.80
C ALA A 132 7.58 -7.99 1.54
N ALA A 133 6.27 -7.80 1.67
CA ALA A 133 5.42 -7.35 0.56
C ALA A 133 5.80 -5.93 0.11
N CYS A 134 6.04 -5.01 1.04
CA CYS A 134 6.54 -3.66 0.75
C CYS A 134 7.88 -3.70 0.00
N LYS A 135 8.81 -4.53 0.44
CA LYS A 135 10.08 -4.78 -0.24
C LYS A 135 9.87 -5.19 -1.70
N ASN A 136 8.98 -6.17 -1.96
CA ASN A 136 8.69 -6.63 -3.30
C ASN A 136 8.10 -5.52 -4.18
N MET A 137 7.14 -4.75 -3.64
CA MET A 137 6.56 -3.63 -4.39
C MET A 137 7.57 -2.53 -4.70
N ILE A 138 8.52 -2.24 -3.80
CA ILE A 138 9.64 -1.31 -4.09
C ILE A 138 10.47 -1.81 -5.25
N GLU A 139 10.83 -3.10 -5.27
CA GLU A 139 11.60 -3.70 -6.35
C GLU A 139 10.87 -3.63 -7.69
N ASP A 140 9.60 -3.97 -7.71
CA ASP A 140 8.75 -3.94 -8.90
C ASP A 140 8.53 -2.50 -9.39
N ALA A 141 8.29 -1.55 -8.48
CA ALA A 141 8.13 -0.14 -8.80
C ALA A 141 9.42 0.48 -9.41
N ILE A 142 10.59 0.16 -8.84
CA ILE A 142 11.88 0.60 -9.39
C ILE A 142 12.11 -0.04 -10.76
N ALA A 143 11.85 -1.34 -10.92
CA ALA A 143 12.02 -2.03 -12.19
C ALA A 143 11.12 -1.45 -13.28
N ALA A 144 9.87 -1.14 -12.95
CA ALA A 144 8.91 -0.54 -13.86
C ALA A 144 9.29 0.89 -14.29
N ALA A 145 9.80 1.69 -13.34
CA ALA A 145 10.23 3.05 -13.62
C ALA A 145 11.60 3.13 -14.33
N TYR A 146 12.37 2.03 -14.38
CA TYR A 146 13.68 1.99 -15.04
C TYR A 146 13.51 1.76 -16.54
N GLN A 147 13.78 2.78 -17.36
CA GLN A 147 13.69 2.75 -18.81
C GLN A 147 14.87 3.51 -19.41
N ASP A 148 15.38 3.04 -20.57
CA ASP A 148 16.45 3.71 -21.34
C ASP A 148 17.66 4.11 -20.46
N ASN A 149 18.10 3.22 -19.57
CA ASN A 149 19.19 3.44 -18.60
C ASN A 149 18.96 4.60 -17.62
N SER A 150 17.72 5.01 -17.40
CA SER A 150 17.35 6.03 -16.41
C SER A 150 16.11 5.63 -15.63
N LEU A 151 15.99 6.14 -14.40
CA LEU A 151 14.80 5.97 -13.57
C LEU A 151 13.82 7.11 -13.93
N LYS A 152 12.77 6.78 -14.70
CA LYS A 152 11.67 7.67 -15.06
C LYS A 152 10.53 7.48 -14.06
N ASP A 153 9.69 8.51 -13.94
CA ASP A 153 8.47 8.47 -13.11
C ASP A 153 8.69 7.96 -11.66
N VAL A 154 9.91 8.19 -11.12
CA VAL A 154 10.28 7.78 -9.77
C VAL A 154 9.31 8.32 -8.71
N ARG A 155 8.70 9.48 -8.96
CA ARG A 155 7.72 10.09 -8.07
C ARG A 155 6.41 9.31 -8.06
N GLU A 156 5.95 8.85 -9.21
CA GLU A 156 4.75 8.02 -9.31
C GLU A 156 5.00 6.65 -8.69
N ALA A 157 6.15 6.04 -8.97
CA ALA A 157 6.58 4.78 -8.37
C ALA A 157 6.68 4.86 -6.84
N SER A 158 7.27 5.93 -6.29
CA SER A 158 7.37 6.12 -4.83
C SER A 158 6.00 6.37 -4.20
N LYS A 159 5.14 7.14 -4.87
CA LYS A 159 3.78 7.42 -4.41
C LYS A 159 2.96 6.13 -4.31
N ALA A 160 2.97 5.27 -5.32
CA ALA A 160 2.23 4.00 -5.29
C ALA A 160 2.63 3.13 -4.08
N VAL A 161 3.93 3.02 -3.78
CA VAL A 161 4.42 2.28 -2.61
C VAL A 161 3.97 2.94 -1.30
N ILE A 162 4.06 4.27 -1.20
CA ILE A 162 3.68 5.02 0.00
C ILE A 162 2.17 4.92 0.25
N ASP A 163 1.36 5.06 -0.79
CA ASP A 163 -0.11 4.97 -0.69
C ASP A 163 -0.55 3.57 -0.21
N THR A 164 0.19 2.52 -0.60
CA THR A 164 -0.11 1.14 -0.20
C THR A 164 0.38 0.79 1.21
N PHE A 165 1.60 1.16 1.59
CA PHE A 165 2.25 0.70 2.82
C PHE A 165 2.48 1.79 3.87
N GLY A 166 2.26 3.04 3.53
CA GLY A 166 2.57 4.20 4.35
C GLY A 166 4.06 4.54 4.39
N PHE A 167 4.36 5.76 4.82
CA PHE A 167 5.74 6.24 4.94
C PHE A 167 6.58 5.42 5.92
N ASP A 168 6.04 5.09 7.09
CA ASP A 168 6.78 4.40 8.16
C ASP A 168 7.37 3.08 7.70
N ARG A 169 6.56 2.25 7.02
CA ARG A 169 7.00 0.95 6.54
C ARG A 169 7.93 1.06 5.33
N THR A 170 7.62 1.96 4.40
CA THR A 170 8.47 2.22 3.23
C THR A 170 9.86 2.66 3.67
N MET A 171 9.95 3.64 4.60
CA MET A 171 11.21 4.11 5.14
C MET A 171 11.95 3.03 5.94
N PHE A 172 11.24 2.20 6.70
CA PHE A 172 11.82 1.07 7.41
C PHE A 172 12.53 0.08 6.46
N VAL A 173 11.87 -0.33 5.37
CA VAL A 173 12.43 -1.28 4.39
C VAL A 173 13.63 -0.68 3.66
N LEU A 174 13.55 0.58 3.26
CA LEU A 174 14.66 1.29 2.60
C LEU A 174 15.86 1.46 3.54
N ALA A 175 15.64 1.91 4.78
CA ALA A 175 16.69 2.10 5.75
C ALA A 175 17.38 0.79 6.13
N ASN A 176 16.60 -0.30 6.29
CA ASN A 176 17.12 -1.63 6.50
C ASN A 176 18.09 -2.05 5.38
N THR A 177 17.63 -1.91 4.14
CA THR A 177 18.46 -2.24 2.96
C THR A 177 19.73 -1.40 2.90
N ILE A 178 19.64 -0.09 3.13
CA ILE A 178 20.80 0.82 3.08
C ILE A 178 21.80 0.51 4.19
N ARG A 179 21.36 0.14 5.41
CA ARG A 179 22.26 -0.27 6.49
C ARG A 179 23.09 -1.49 6.12
N ILE A 180 22.44 -2.53 5.57
CA ILE A 180 23.12 -3.77 5.17
C ILE A 180 24.05 -3.51 3.97
N LYS A 181 23.63 -2.68 3.00
CA LYS A 181 24.41 -2.32 1.81
C LYS A 181 25.29 -1.08 2.02
N ASN A 182 25.61 -0.70 3.26
CA ASN A 182 26.38 0.51 3.59
C ASN A 182 27.77 0.56 2.95
N TYR A 183 28.34 -0.60 2.63
CA TYR A 183 29.62 -0.74 1.91
C TYR A 183 29.54 -0.32 0.44
N ASP A 184 28.34 -0.25 -0.17
CA ASP A 184 28.17 0.05 -1.58
C ASP A 184 28.36 1.55 -1.85
N GLY A 185 29.32 1.89 -2.70
CA GLY A 185 29.65 3.27 -3.06
C GLY A 185 28.61 3.98 -3.92
N ARG A 186 27.61 3.25 -4.46
CA ARG A 186 26.49 3.82 -5.24
C ARG A 186 25.39 4.40 -4.38
N ILE A 187 25.41 4.13 -3.07
CA ILE A 187 24.50 4.72 -2.09
C ILE A 187 25.14 5.98 -1.52
N SER A 188 24.41 7.08 -1.56
CA SER A 188 24.86 8.39 -1.12
C SER A 188 25.13 8.45 0.39
N PRO A 189 26.12 9.24 0.84
CA PRO A 189 26.39 9.45 2.26
C PRO A 189 25.18 9.96 3.03
N GLU A 190 24.38 10.80 2.41
CA GLU A 190 23.16 11.38 2.98
C GLU A 190 22.12 10.29 3.30
N ASN A 191 21.93 9.33 2.40
CA ASN A 191 21.02 8.20 2.63
C ASN A 191 21.59 7.22 3.66
N LYS A 192 22.90 6.99 3.68
CA LYS A 192 23.54 6.18 4.70
C LYS A 192 23.36 6.79 6.11
N THR A 193 23.55 8.10 6.24
CA THR A 193 23.32 8.81 7.51
C THR A 193 21.86 8.79 7.91
N TRP A 194 20.96 9.08 6.96
CA TRP A 194 19.52 9.03 7.21
C TRP A 194 19.05 7.63 7.67
N ALA A 195 19.53 6.57 7.04
CA ALA A 195 19.15 5.21 7.42
C ALA A 195 19.44 4.89 8.88
N GLN A 196 20.50 5.48 9.46
CA GLN A 196 20.83 5.29 10.87
C GLN A 196 19.84 5.97 11.82
N THR A 197 19.06 6.95 11.35
CA THR A 197 18.04 7.63 12.18
C THR A 197 16.76 6.85 12.33
N ILE A 198 16.52 5.83 11.48
CA ILE A 198 15.30 5.01 11.52
C ILE A 198 15.49 3.89 12.56
N PRO A 199 14.62 3.75 13.57
CA PRO A 199 14.71 2.65 14.55
C PRO A 199 14.46 1.29 13.87
N ILE A 200 15.41 0.37 13.96
CA ILE A 200 15.32 -1.00 13.42
C ILE A 200 15.94 -1.96 14.42
N CYS A 201 15.22 -3.02 14.80
CA CYS A 201 15.75 -4.08 15.65
C CYS A 201 16.66 -5.01 14.82
N GLU A 202 17.68 -5.58 15.47
CA GLU A 202 18.69 -6.42 14.77
C GLU A 202 18.08 -7.66 14.11
N ASP A 203 17.08 -8.27 14.71
CA ASP A 203 16.35 -9.43 14.19
C ASP A 203 15.46 -9.12 12.99
N GLN A 204 15.24 -7.83 12.69
CA GLN A 204 14.45 -7.33 11.55
C GLN A 204 15.33 -6.93 10.35
N LEU A 205 16.66 -7.07 10.45
CA LEU A 205 17.62 -6.67 9.41
C LEU A 205 17.70 -7.62 8.18
N ASN A 206 16.66 -8.41 7.91
CA ASN A 206 16.64 -9.42 6.85
C ASN A 206 15.70 -9.08 5.68
N ILE A 207 15.00 -7.96 5.72
CA ILE A 207 14.07 -7.54 4.66
C ILE A 207 14.78 -6.55 3.74
N LEU A 208 15.42 -7.08 2.69
CA LEU A 208 16.32 -6.32 1.82
C LEU A 208 15.78 -6.20 0.40
N VAL A 209 15.84 -5.00 -0.16
CA VAL A 209 15.60 -4.74 -1.58
C VAL A 209 16.84 -5.19 -2.36
N ASP A 210 16.76 -6.33 -3.04
CA ASP A 210 17.90 -7.00 -3.66
C ASP A 210 17.86 -7.02 -5.19
N ARG A 211 16.65 -7.01 -5.78
CA ARG A 211 16.48 -7.15 -7.23
C ARG A 211 16.77 -5.89 -8.05
N CYS A 212 17.16 -4.81 -7.42
CA CYS A 212 17.49 -3.57 -8.12
C CYS A 212 18.92 -3.09 -7.88
N ASN A 213 19.41 -2.26 -8.81
CA ASN A 213 20.70 -1.61 -8.67
C ASN A 213 20.71 -0.65 -7.47
N PRO A 214 21.73 -0.69 -6.57
CA PRO A 214 21.83 0.21 -5.42
C PRO A 214 21.77 1.71 -5.75
N GLY A 215 22.24 2.15 -6.91
CA GLY A 215 22.10 3.54 -7.36
C GLY A 215 20.64 3.91 -7.67
N LEU A 216 19.84 3.00 -8.23
CA LEU A 216 18.40 3.22 -8.45
C LEU A 216 17.66 3.24 -7.12
N LEU A 217 18.03 2.37 -6.18
CA LEU A 217 17.51 2.39 -4.82
C LEU A 217 17.80 3.72 -4.12
N ASP A 218 19.00 4.27 -4.31
CA ASP A 218 19.39 5.57 -3.75
C ASP A 218 18.49 6.70 -4.28
N LEU A 219 18.26 6.74 -5.60
CA LEU A 219 17.37 7.71 -6.24
C LEU A 219 15.92 7.57 -5.74
N PHE A 220 15.42 6.34 -5.63
CA PHE A 220 14.09 6.07 -5.11
C PHE A 220 13.97 6.52 -3.64
N THR A 221 14.98 6.24 -2.82
CA THR A 221 15.03 6.67 -1.41
C THR A 221 15.02 8.19 -1.29
N ASN A 222 15.76 8.90 -2.14
CA ASN A 222 15.76 10.36 -2.17
C ASN A 222 14.35 10.92 -2.47
N GLN A 223 13.60 10.29 -3.38
CA GLN A 223 12.24 10.70 -3.67
C GLN A 223 11.30 10.46 -2.48
N VAL A 224 11.34 9.27 -1.85
CA VAL A 224 10.52 8.97 -0.67
C VAL A 224 10.79 9.96 0.47
N ARG A 225 12.05 10.29 0.74
CA ARG A 225 12.44 11.27 1.77
C ARG A 225 11.92 12.67 1.46
N LYS A 226 11.94 13.08 0.19
CA LYS A 226 11.41 14.36 -0.29
C LYS A 226 9.88 14.42 -0.10
N ASP A 227 9.17 13.35 -0.46
CA ASP A 227 7.72 13.26 -0.33
C ASP A 227 7.31 13.27 1.16
N PHE A 228 8.06 12.58 2.02
CA PHE A 228 7.84 12.60 3.46
C PHE A 228 8.02 14.00 4.06
N ALA A 229 9.09 14.70 3.69
CA ALA A 229 9.33 16.07 4.16
C ALA A 229 8.21 17.04 3.70
N ALA A 230 7.73 16.89 2.48
CA ALA A 230 6.62 17.69 1.96
C ALA A 230 5.31 17.42 2.72
N GLU A 231 5.02 16.16 3.06
CA GLU A 231 3.82 15.80 3.84
C GLU A 231 3.89 16.34 5.28
N GLN A 232 5.05 16.26 5.92
CA GLN A 232 5.25 16.85 7.25
C GLN A 232 5.02 18.38 7.24
N GLN A 233 5.54 19.09 6.23
CA GLN A 233 5.31 20.52 6.10
C GLN A 233 3.83 20.86 5.91
N ARG A 234 3.10 20.08 5.08
CA ARG A 234 1.65 20.25 4.90
C ARG A 234 0.87 20.03 6.19
N SER A 235 1.24 19.02 6.96
CA SER A 235 0.60 18.71 8.22
C SER A 235 0.83 19.80 9.27
N GLN A 236 2.04 20.36 9.37
CA GLN A 236 2.37 21.46 10.25
C GLN A 236 1.62 22.76 9.87
N GLN A 237 1.49 23.04 8.57
CA GLN A 237 0.72 24.18 8.08
C GLN A 237 -0.77 24.07 8.42
N LYS A 238 -1.37 22.87 8.27
CA LYS A 238 -2.78 22.61 8.64
C LYS A 238 -3.03 22.85 10.14
N VAL A 239 -2.12 22.40 11.00
CA VAL A 239 -2.19 22.62 12.46
C VAL A 239 -2.12 24.11 12.77
N SER A 240 -1.16 24.85 12.22
CA SER A 240 -1.00 26.28 12.43
C SER A 240 -2.21 27.12 11.95
N VAL A 241 -2.84 26.75 10.82
CA VAL A 241 -4.06 27.41 10.34
C VAL A 241 -5.24 27.10 11.27
N ARG A 242 -5.37 25.87 11.77
CA ARG A 242 -6.43 25.48 12.70
C ARG A 242 -6.31 26.21 14.04
N GLU A 243 -5.09 26.36 14.57
CA GLU A 243 -4.82 27.13 15.80
C GLU A 243 -5.15 28.62 15.61
N LYS A 244 -4.82 29.21 14.46
CA LYS A 244 -5.16 30.60 14.14
C LYS A 244 -6.67 30.83 14.02
N LEU A 245 -7.42 29.85 13.51
CA LEU A 245 -8.89 29.90 13.41
C LEU A 245 -9.57 29.74 14.78
N HIS A 246 -9.01 28.95 15.69
CA HIS A 246 -9.55 28.76 17.04
C HIS A 246 -9.05 29.81 18.06
N GLY A 247 -8.01 30.58 17.71
CA GLY A 247 -7.42 31.60 18.60
C GLY A 247 -8.07 33.02 18.49
N THR A 248 -9.13 33.19 17.73
CA THR A 248 -9.73 34.54 17.50
C THR A 248 -11.21 34.64 17.86
N PRO A 249 -11.59 34.54 19.18
CA PRO A 249 -12.81 35.23 19.61
C PRO A 249 -12.65 36.31 20.71
N ALA A 250 -11.49 36.44 21.36
CA ALA A 250 -11.39 37.34 22.53
C ALA A 250 -11.11 38.84 22.21
N ARG A 251 -10.57 39.15 21.04
CA ARG A 251 -10.15 40.54 20.73
C ARG A 251 -11.21 41.40 20.06
N ALA A 252 -12.29 40.81 19.52
CA ALA A 252 -13.41 41.56 18.92
C ALA A 252 -14.43 42.02 19.95
N ALA A 253 -14.55 41.37 21.11
CA ALA A 253 -15.49 41.73 22.16
C ALA A 253 -15.04 42.95 22.99
N GLU A 254 -13.74 43.20 23.14
CA GLU A 254 -13.25 44.36 23.91
C GLU A 254 -13.34 45.67 23.16
N ARG A 255 -13.32 45.68 21.81
CA ARG A 255 -13.49 46.90 21.02
C ARG A 255 -14.92 47.39 20.92
N SER A 256 -15.92 46.55 21.11
CA SER A 256 -17.34 46.94 21.11
C SER A 256 -17.82 47.43 22.48
N ALA A 257 -17.14 47.09 23.59
CA ALA A 257 -17.48 47.55 24.92
C ALA A 257 -16.94 48.94 25.26
N SER A 258 -15.84 49.38 24.63
CA SER A 258 -15.28 50.73 24.85
C SER A 258 -16.01 51.84 24.08
N SER A 259 -16.67 51.50 22.99
CA SER A 259 -17.44 52.48 22.16
C SER A 259 -18.82 52.83 22.69
N LYS A 260 -19.35 52.06 23.67
CA LYS A 260 -20.67 52.38 24.28
C LYS A 260 -20.61 53.23 25.53
N ARG A 261 -19.44 53.47 26.15
CA ARG A 261 -19.31 54.31 27.35
C ARG A 261 -19.16 55.80 27.07
N ASP A 262 -18.87 56.21 25.83
CA ASP A 262 -18.69 57.63 25.47
C ASP A 262 -19.93 58.29 24.86
N ARG A 263 -21.10 57.61 24.83
CA ARG A 263 -22.35 58.20 24.30
C ARG A 263 -23.39 58.60 25.33
N ASP A 264 -23.17 58.27 26.62
CA ASP A 264 -24.10 58.60 27.70
C ASP A 264 -23.60 59.73 28.61
N ALA A 265 -22.59 60.51 28.19
CA ALA A 265 -22.11 61.70 28.91
C ALA A 265 -22.04 62.91 27.97
N ARG A 266 -23.23 63.29 27.48
CA ARG A 266 -23.49 64.70 27.00
C ARG A 266 -24.99 65.01 27.04
#